data_1f79399ad25b36016487a561a2502722
#
_entry.id   1f79399ad25b36016487a561a2502722
#
_cell.length_a   1.000
_cell.length_b   1.000
_cell.length_c   1.000
_cell.angle_alpha   90.00
_cell.angle_beta   90.00
_cell.angle_gamma   90.00
#
_symmetry.space_group_name_H-M   'P 1'
#
loop_
_entity.id
_entity.type
_entity.pdbx_description
1 polymer ?
#
loop_
_entity_poly.entity_id
_entity_poly.type
_entity_poly.pdbx_seq_one_letter_code
_entity_poly.pdbx_strand_id
1 'polypeptide(L)'
;MTTFFRDADMNASNELNFKDLLRIRLDVLRREHRELDAAVKDMEASGRPDQLSLRRLKKQKLALKDQIVRIEDNLIPDIIA
;
A
#
# COMPACT_ATOMS: atom_id res chain seq x y z
N MET A 1 30.77 2.40 -16.80
CA MET A 1 31.62 1.37 -16.37
C MET A 1 31.10 0.67 -15.17
N THR A 2 30.96 1.35 -14.10
CA THR A 2 30.45 0.72 -12.91
C THR A 2 29.06 0.18 -13.09
N THR A 3 28.38 0.64 -14.08
CA THR A 3 27.05 0.16 -14.34
C THR A 3 27.00 -1.31 -14.68
N PHE A 4 28.07 -1.83 -15.22
CA PHE A 4 28.07 -3.24 -15.57
C PHE A 4 27.93 -4.10 -14.36
N PHE A 5 28.65 -3.79 -13.32
CA PHE A 5 28.57 -4.59 -12.13
C PHE A 5 27.20 -4.53 -11.55
N ARG A 6 26.67 -3.35 -11.54
CA ARG A 6 25.34 -3.18 -10.96
C ARG A 6 24.30 -3.97 -11.68
N ASP A 7 24.42 -4.01 -12.99
CA ASP A 7 23.47 -4.79 -13.75
C ASP A 7 23.51 -6.25 -13.37
N ALA A 8 24.70 -6.78 -13.23
CA ALA A 8 24.84 -8.17 -12.84
C ALA A 8 24.31 -8.40 -11.45
N ASP A 9 24.64 -7.51 -10.54
CA ASP A 9 24.13 -7.63 -9.18
C ASP A 9 22.63 -7.50 -9.13
N MET A 10 22.12 -6.59 -9.89
CA MET A 10 20.68 -6.39 -9.92
C MET A 10 19.95 -7.61 -10.40
N ASN A 11 20.49 -8.29 -11.37
CA ASN A 11 19.88 -9.53 -11.82
C ASN A 11 19.87 -10.57 -10.73
N ALA A 12 20.94 -10.68 -10.00
CA ALA A 12 21.05 -11.70 -8.97
C ALA A 12 20.11 -11.43 -7.80
N SER A 13 20.01 -10.16 -7.40
CA SER A 13 19.25 -9.83 -6.21
C SER A 13 17.92 -9.18 -6.53
N ASN A 14 17.56 -9.16 -7.79
CA ASN A 14 16.38 -8.42 -8.23
C ASN A 14 15.11 -8.92 -7.57
N GLU A 15 14.95 -10.22 -7.42
CA GLU A 15 13.76 -10.77 -6.79
C GLU A 15 13.62 -10.34 -5.36
N LEU A 16 14.71 -10.38 -4.62
CA LEU A 16 14.69 -9.96 -3.23
C LEU A 16 14.37 -8.47 -3.12
N ASN A 17 15.02 -7.67 -3.97
CA ASN A 17 14.75 -6.24 -3.96
C ASN A 17 13.32 -5.92 -4.30
N PHE A 18 12.76 -6.65 -5.24
CA PHE A 18 11.38 -6.42 -5.62
C PHE A 18 10.43 -6.71 -4.47
N LYS A 19 10.64 -7.82 -3.79
CA LYS A 19 9.79 -8.17 -2.65
C LYS A 19 9.98 -7.19 -1.50
N ASP A 20 11.20 -6.75 -1.29
CA ASP A 20 11.45 -5.74 -0.26
C ASP A 20 10.73 -4.44 -0.57
N LEU A 21 10.77 -4.02 -1.82
CA LEU A 21 10.06 -2.82 -2.24
C LEU A 21 8.57 -2.96 -2.04
N LEU A 22 8.03 -4.14 -2.34
CA LEU A 22 6.61 -4.38 -2.12
C LEU A 22 6.26 -4.31 -0.65
N ARG A 23 7.11 -4.83 0.22
CA ARG A 23 6.86 -4.77 1.65
C ARG A 23 6.89 -3.33 2.16
N ILE A 24 7.85 -2.55 1.69
CA ILE A 24 7.92 -1.15 2.06
C ILE A 24 6.66 -0.42 1.59
N ARG A 25 6.27 -0.66 0.37
CA ARG A 25 5.07 -0.03 -0.16
C ARG A 25 3.84 -0.47 0.62
N LEU A 26 3.78 -1.73 0.98
CA LEU A 26 2.67 -2.24 1.78
C LEU A 26 2.59 -1.52 3.13
N ASP A 27 3.71 -1.31 3.77
CA ASP A 27 3.74 -0.57 5.03
C ASP A 27 3.22 0.84 4.87
N VAL A 28 3.64 1.51 3.81
CA VAL A 28 3.18 2.88 3.54
C VAL A 28 1.68 2.89 3.31
N LEU A 29 1.20 1.96 2.50
CA LEU A 29 -0.22 1.89 2.19
C LEU A 29 -1.06 1.58 3.42
N ARG A 30 -0.59 0.70 4.27
CA ARG A 30 -1.28 0.38 5.51
C ARG A 30 -1.35 1.59 6.43
N ARG A 31 -0.27 2.35 6.49
CA ARG A 31 -0.26 3.57 7.29
C ARG A 31 -1.25 4.58 6.75
N GLU A 32 -1.22 4.79 5.44
CA GLU A 32 -2.16 5.72 4.80
C GLU A 32 -3.59 5.28 5.01
N HIS A 33 -3.84 3.98 4.92
CA HIS A 33 -5.18 3.45 5.15
C HIS A 33 -5.65 3.76 6.56
N ARG A 34 -4.79 3.56 7.55
CA ARG A 34 -5.14 3.86 8.93
C ARG A 34 -5.41 5.35 9.13
N GLU A 35 -4.61 6.19 8.48
CA GLU A 35 -4.80 7.63 8.59
C GLU A 35 -6.13 8.06 7.97
N LEU A 36 -6.48 7.50 6.84
CA LEU A 36 -7.75 7.79 6.22
C LEU A 36 -8.91 7.28 7.06
N ASP A 37 -8.75 6.10 7.63
CA ASP A 37 -9.79 5.55 8.50
C ASP A 37 -10.02 6.44 9.70
N ALA A 38 -8.95 6.93 10.30
CA ALA A 38 -9.05 7.86 11.43
C ALA A 38 -9.73 9.17 11.01
N ALA A 39 -9.37 9.67 9.83
CA ALA A 39 -9.98 10.90 9.34
C ALA A 39 -11.48 10.74 9.10
N VAL A 40 -11.86 9.59 8.55
CA VAL A 40 -13.28 9.30 8.35
C VAL A 40 -14.01 9.27 9.68
N LYS A 41 -13.44 8.59 10.67
CA LYS A 41 -14.05 8.50 11.98
C LYS A 41 -14.18 9.87 12.65
N ASP A 42 -13.15 10.69 12.51
CA ASP A 42 -13.19 12.04 13.05
C ASP A 42 -14.29 12.86 12.40
N MET A 43 -14.42 12.76 11.10
CA MET A 43 -15.46 13.48 10.40
C MET A 43 -16.85 13.03 10.83
N GLU A 44 -17.03 11.73 10.96
CA GLU A 44 -18.33 11.21 11.37
C GLU A 44 -18.67 11.62 12.79
N ALA A 45 -17.66 11.71 13.64
CA ALA A 45 -17.86 12.10 15.03
C ALA A 45 -18.10 13.58 15.20
N SER A 46 -17.80 14.39 14.21
CA SER A 46 -17.91 15.83 14.34
C SER A 46 -19.37 16.33 14.40
N GLY A 47 -20.31 15.46 14.08
CA GLY A 47 -21.72 15.84 14.13
C GLY A 47 -22.22 16.54 12.90
N ARG A 48 -21.33 17.11 12.11
CA ARG A 48 -21.68 17.76 10.85
C ARG A 48 -20.67 17.40 9.78
N PRO A 49 -20.62 16.14 9.38
CA PRO A 49 -19.64 15.76 8.39
C PRO A 49 -20.01 16.34 7.02
N ASP A 50 -18.98 16.77 6.32
CA ASP A 50 -19.14 17.15 4.93
C ASP A 50 -19.29 15.86 4.12
N GLN A 51 -20.51 15.62 3.63
CA GLN A 51 -20.81 14.36 2.96
C GLN A 51 -19.93 14.14 1.73
N LEU A 52 -19.62 15.20 1.02
CA LEU A 52 -18.80 15.07 -0.16
C LEU A 52 -17.38 14.68 0.19
N SER A 53 -16.79 15.35 1.18
CA SER A 53 -15.45 15.01 1.65
C SER A 53 -15.42 13.62 2.25
N LEU A 54 -16.43 13.26 2.99
CA LEU A 54 -16.53 11.94 3.59
C LEU A 54 -16.56 10.86 2.52
N ARG A 55 -17.32 11.08 1.49
CA ARG A 55 -17.40 10.14 0.38
C ARG A 55 -16.07 9.99 -0.32
N ARG A 56 -15.37 11.08 -0.53
CA ARG A 56 -14.03 11.04 -1.13
C ARG A 56 -13.07 10.25 -0.28
N LEU A 57 -13.07 10.48 1.02
CA LEU A 57 -12.17 9.77 1.91
C LEU A 57 -12.47 8.28 1.93
N LYS A 58 -13.74 7.92 1.96
CA LYS A 58 -14.13 6.51 1.93
C LYS A 58 -13.70 5.85 0.64
N LYS A 59 -13.83 6.55 -0.48
CA LYS A 59 -13.41 6.03 -1.76
C LYS A 59 -11.90 5.82 -1.80
N GLN A 60 -11.13 6.78 -1.27
CA GLN A 60 -9.69 6.65 -1.19
C GLN A 60 -9.30 5.48 -0.29
N LYS A 61 -10.00 5.30 0.81
CA LYS A 61 -9.74 4.20 1.72
C LYS A 61 -9.94 2.86 1.01
N LEU A 62 -11.01 2.73 0.24
CA LEU A 62 -11.26 1.52 -0.51
C LEU A 62 -10.20 1.26 -1.57
N ALA A 63 -9.74 2.32 -2.24
CA ALA A 63 -8.70 2.19 -3.23
C ALA A 63 -7.39 1.71 -2.60
N LEU A 64 -7.06 2.25 -1.43
CA LEU A 64 -5.87 1.81 -0.71
C LEU A 64 -5.99 0.36 -0.28
N LYS A 65 -7.15 -0.02 0.21
CA LYS A 65 -7.38 -1.41 0.62
C LYS A 65 -7.19 -2.36 -0.56
N ASP A 66 -7.68 -1.98 -1.71
CA ASP A 66 -7.52 -2.78 -2.91
C ASP A 66 -6.05 -2.96 -3.27
N GLN A 67 -5.26 -1.89 -3.20
CA GLN A 67 -3.84 -1.96 -3.46
C GLN A 67 -3.13 -2.84 -2.44
N ILE A 68 -3.51 -2.71 -1.18
CA ILE A 68 -2.93 -3.54 -0.11
C ILE A 68 -3.16 -5.01 -0.40
N VAL A 69 -4.37 -5.38 -0.76
CA VAL A 69 -4.70 -6.77 -1.04
C VAL A 69 -3.88 -7.29 -2.21
N ARG A 70 -3.73 -6.49 -3.25
CA ARG A 70 -2.96 -6.91 -4.42
C ARG A 70 -1.50 -7.15 -4.08
N ILE A 71 -0.93 -6.31 -3.24
CA ILE A 71 0.46 -6.49 -2.84
C ILE A 71 0.59 -7.71 -1.95
N GLU A 72 -0.33 -7.89 -1.03
CA GLU A 72 -0.32 -9.07 -0.17
C GLU A 72 -0.39 -10.34 -0.98
N ASP A 73 -1.22 -10.36 -1.99
CA ASP A 73 -1.33 -11.53 -2.86
C ASP A 73 -0.02 -11.82 -3.56
N ASN A 74 0.69 -10.77 -3.96
CA ASN A 74 1.99 -10.96 -4.61
C ASN A 74 3.05 -11.46 -3.65
N LEU A 75 2.97 -11.06 -2.39
CA LEU A 75 3.98 -11.46 -1.40
C LEU A 75 3.79 -12.87 -0.89
N ILE A 76 2.56 -13.34 -0.84
CA ILE A 76 2.28 -14.67 -0.31
C ILE A 76 1.31 -15.41 -1.20
N PRO A 77 1.70 -15.71 -2.40
CA PRO A 77 0.78 -16.37 -3.33
C PRO A 77 0.52 -17.82 -3.00
N ASP A 78 1.43 -18.46 -2.30
CA ASP A 78 1.36 -19.91 -2.14
C ASP A 78 0.59 -20.36 -0.92
N ILE A 79 0.21 -19.45 -0.10
CA ILE A 79 -0.45 -19.81 1.14
C ILE A 79 -1.78 -20.48 0.91
N ILE A 80 -2.37 -20.16 -0.18
CA ILE A 80 -3.71 -20.67 -0.44
C ILE A 80 -3.71 -22.11 -0.83
N ALA A 81 -2.64 -22.54 -1.40
CA ALA A 81 -2.56 -23.92 -1.76
C ALA A 81 -2.58 -24.79 -0.54
#